data_7dbd0778eccaded848fc6e84d0f99915
#
_entry.id   7dbd0778eccaded848fc6e84d0f99915
#
_cell.length_a   1.000
_cell.length_b   1.000
_cell.length_c   1.000
_cell.angle_alpha   90.00
_cell.angle_beta   90.00
_cell.angle_gamma   90.00
#
_symmetry.space_group_name_H-M   'P 1'
#
loop_
_entity.id
_entity.type
_entity.pdbx_description
1 polymer ?
#
loop_
_entity_poly.entity_id
_entity_poly.type
_entity_poly.pdbx_seq_one_letter_code
_entity_poly.pdbx_strand_id
1 'polypeptide(L)'
;MQKIILAYNFTPERLQALKLICMMLRTQLRAVAREELLQPVGYLAGLPEVASVSEAYSGDEGQEEMLLMCGFSRQDLDRLLAAVKKGKLRQVALKAMLTPTNCTWSGLQLLRELSQEHAYMHGKNADK
;
A
#
# COMPACT_ATOMS: atom_id res chain seq x y z
N MET A 1 -11.19 13.01 3.54
CA MET A 1 -9.91 12.65 4.14
C MET A 1 -8.76 13.16 3.29
N GLN A 2 -7.64 13.45 3.90
CA GLN A 2 -6.45 13.87 3.15
C GLN A 2 -5.87 12.68 2.40
N LYS A 3 -5.27 12.97 1.24
CA LYS A 3 -4.62 11.93 0.45
C LYS A 3 -3.35 11.47 1.15
N ILE A 4 -3.23 10.17 1.38
CA ILE A 4 -2.03 9.58 1.95
C ILE A 4 -1.78 8.22 1.29
N ILE A 5 -0.51 7.90 1.08
CA ILE A 5 -0.08 6.59 0.61
C ILE A 5 0.61 5.89 1.76
N LEU A 6 0.18 4.66 2.04
CA LEU A 6 0.89 3.76 2.97
C LEU A 6 1.80 2.86 2.13
N ALA A 7 3.09 2.87 2.44
CA ALA A 7 4.08 2.08 1.70
C ALA A 7 4.60 0.95 2.57
N TYR A 8 4.48 -0.28 2.08
CA TYR A 8 4.87 -1.50 2.80
C TYR A 8 6.04 -2.16 2.11
N ASN A 9 7.09 -2.44 2.88
CA ASN A 9 8.24 -3.25 2.43
C ASN A 9 9.06 -2.64 1.29
N PHE A 10 9.09 -1.31 1.21
CA PHE A 10 9.94 -0.63 0.23
C PHE A 10 11.39 -0.57 0.71
N THR A 11 12.32 -0.82 -0.20
CA THR A 11 13.74 -0.57 0.07
C THR A 11 13.97 0.93 0.21
N PRO A 12 15.05 1.37 0.88
CA PRO A 12 15.33 2.81 1.01
C PRO A 12 15.40 3.55 -0.32
N GLU A 13 15.98 2.94 -1.34
CA GLU A 13 16.09 3.55 -2.68
C GLU A 13 14.74 3.73 -3.34
N ARG A 14 13.91 2.70 -3.29
CA ARG A 14 12.58 2.75 -3.88
C ARG A 14 11.67 3.69 -3.09
N LEU A 15 11.82 3.73 -1.77
CA LEU A 15 11.06 4.66 -0.93
C LEU A 15 11.42 6.11 -1.27
N GLN A 16 12.69 6.39 -1.52
CA GLN A 16 13.13 7.73 -1.92
C GLN A 16 12.48 8.14 -3.24
N ALA A 17 12.44 7.23 -4.21
CA ALA A 17 11.76 7.49 -5.50
C ALA A 17 10.27 7.78 -5.28
N LEU A 18 9.62 7.01 -4.40
CA LEU A 18 8.22 7.21 -4.08
C LEU A 18 7.99 8.56 -3.38
N LYS A 19 8.89 8.97 -2.49
CA LYS A 19 8.80 10.27 -1.83
C LYS A 19 8.78 11.42 -2.83
N LEU A 20 9.62 11.35 -3.85
CA LEU A 20 9.66 12.39 -4.88
C LEU A 20 8.33 12.45 -5.65
N ILE A 21 7.78 11.30 -5.98
CA ILE A 21 6.48 11.23 -6.65
C ILE A 21 5.40 11.85 -5.76
N CYS A 22 5.36 11.49 -4.48
CA CYS A 22 4.38 12.02 -3.53
C CYS A 22 4.50 13.53 -3.37
N MET A 23 5.70 14.06 -3.38
CA MET A 23 5.92 15.50 -3.32
C MET A 23 5.33 16.19 -4.54
N MET A 24 5.58 15.65 -5.74
CA MET A 24 5.02 16.21 -6.98
C MET A 24 3.50 16.17 -6.98
N LEU A 25 2.92 15.12 -6.44
CA LEU A 25 1.47 14.93 -6.42
C LEU A 25 0.80 15.54 -5.19
N ARG A 26 1.56 16.21 -4.32
CA ARG A 26 1.06 16.83 -3.08
C ARG A 26 0.30 15.83 -2.22
N THR A 27 0.86 14.65 -2.07
CA THR A 27 0.27 13.53 -1.34
C THR A 27 1.19 13.17 -0.18
N GLN A 28 0.59 12.90 0.99
CA GLN A 28 1.35 12.45 2.14
C GLN A 28 1.82 11.00 1.92
N LEU A 29 2.95 10.66 2.54
CA LEU A 29 3.50 9.32 2.47
C LEU A 29 3.83 8.85 3.88
N ARG A 30 3.40 7.63 4.21
CA ARG A 30 3.81 6.96 5.44
C ARG A 30 4.46 5.64 5.09
N ALA A 31 5.73 5.49 5.45
CA ALA A 31 6.41 4.20 5.35
C ALA A 31 6.02 3.37 6.58
N VAL A 32 5.40 2.23 6.35
CA VAL A 32 4.90 1.37 7.43
C VAL A 32 6.02 0.43 7.86
N ALA A 33 6.34 0.45 9.15
CA ALA A 33 7.36 -0.44 9.71
C ALA A 33 6.84 -1.87 9.80
N ARG A 34 7.76 -2.85 9.78
CA ARG A 34 7.39 -4.27 9.88
C ARG A 34 6.56 -4.57 11.13
N GLU A 35 6.91 -3.92 12.24
CA GLU A 35 6.21 -4.10 13.52
C GLU A 35 4.76 -3.61 13.44
N GLU A 36 4.44 -2.74 12.50
CA GLU A 36 3.10 -2.18 12.33
C GLU A 36 2.21 -3.00 11.40
N LEU A 37 2.64 -4.16 10.94
CA LEU A 37 1.86 -4.99 10.01
C LEU A 37 0.53 -5.46 10.57
N LEU A 38 0.38 -5.52 11.89
CA LEU A 38 -0.89 -5.90 12.52
C LEU A 38 -1.82 -4.72 12.74
N GLN A 39 -1.35 -3.48 12.52
CA GLN A 39 -2.21 -2.32 12.65
C GLN A 39 -3.24 -2.29 11.53
N PRO A 40 -4.50 -1.94 11.84
CA PRO A 40 -5.49 -1.74 10.79
C PRO A 40 -5.05 -0.62 9.85
N VAL A 41 -5.22 -0.85 8.56
CA VAL A 41 -4.76 0.12 7.56
C VAL A 41 -5.48 1.46 7.70
N GLY A 42 -6.76 1.45 8.10
CA GLY A 42 -7.50 2.68 8.33
C GLY A 42 -6.94 3.50 9.49
N TYR A 43 -6.45 2.83 10.55
CA TYR A 43 -5.78 3.51 11.65
C TYR A 43 -4.52 4.21 11.15
N LEU A 44 -3.69 3.52 10.39
CA LEU A 44 -2.45 4.10 9.86
C LEU A 44 -2.74 5.24 8.88
N ALA A 45 -3.87 5.19 8.20
CA ALA A 45 -4.28 6.26 7.28
C ALA A 45 -4.89 7.47 8.00
N GLY A 46 -5.12 7.36 9.31
CA GLY A 46 -5.63 8.47 10.11
C GLY A 46 -7.14 8.51 10.28
N LEU A 47 -7.85 7.40 10.02
CA LEU A 47 -9.29 7.34 10.24
C LEU A 47 -9.58 7.27 11.75
N PRO A 48 -10.29 8.27 12.31
CA PRO A 48 -10.50 8.31 13.77
C PRO A 48 -11.39 7.18 14.30
N GLU A 49 -12.25 6.62 13.46
CA GLU A 49 -13.15 5.52 13.85
C GLU A 49 -12.46 4.16 13.90
N VAL A 50 -11.21 4.05 13.43
CA VAL A 50 -10.48 2.78 13.42
C VAL A 50 -9.40 2.82 14.51
N ALA A 51 -9.52 1.94 15.49
CA ALA A 51 -8.61 1.90 16.64
C ALA A 51 -7.35 1.11 16.32
N SER A 52 -6.24 1.50 16.97
CA SER A 52 -4.99 0.74 16.88
C SER A 52 -5.08 -0.55 17.67
N VAL A 53 -4.17 -1.49 17.39
CA VAL A 53 -3.97 -2.69 18.20
C VAL A 53 -2.63 -2.58 18.92
N SER A 54 -2.52 -3.27 20.06
CA SER A 54 -1.30 -3.18 20.88
C SER A 54 -0.22 -4.16 20.45
N GLU A 55 -0.58 -5.14 19.65
CA GLU A 55 0.32 -6.22 19.28
C GLU A 55 1.25 -5.80 18.13
N ALA A 56 2.55 -6.10 18.27
CA ALA A 56 3.54 -5.87 17.22
C ALA A 56 3.77 -7.14 16.42
N TYR A 57 3.99 -7.00 15.13
CA TYR A 57 4.26 -8.15 14.28
C TYR A 57 5.75 -8.51 14.33
N SER A 58 6.06 -9.79 14.49
CA SER A 58 7.45 -10.27 14.52
C SER A 58 7.70 -11.44 13.55
N GLY A 59 6.73 -11.74 12.69
CA GLY A 59 6.85 -12.85 11.74
C GLY A 59 7.58 -12.49 10.45
N ASP A 60 7.66 -13.46 9.55
CA ASP A 60 8.38 -13.34 8.27
C ASP A 60 7.47 -13.23 7.06
N GLU A 61 6.16 -13.28 7.25
CA GLU A 61 5.20 -13.19 6.15
C GLU A 61 5.01 -11.74 5.68
N GLY A 62 4.36 -11.57 4.55
CA GLY A 62 4.00 -10.25 4.05
C GLY A 62 5.21 -9.43 3.66
N GLN A 63 6.10 -10.00 2.84
CA GLN A 63 7.34 -9.35 2.40
C GLN A 63 7.17 -8.57 1.11
N GLU A 64 6.05 -8.73 0.42
CA GLU A 64 5.81 -8.09 -0.87
C GLU A 64 5.67 -6.58 -0.72
N GLU A 65 6.16 -5.87 -1.72
CA GLU A 65 6.00 -4.43 -1.80
C GLU A 65 4.54 -4.08 -2.10
N MET A 66 3.95 -3.19 -1.31
CA MET A 66 2.55 -2.81 -1.48
C MET A 66 2.36 -1.31 -1.27
N LEU A 67 1.52 -0.72 -2.14
CA LEU A 67 1.01 0.64 -1.95
C LEU A 67 -0.47 0.58 -1.62
N LEU A 68 -0.87 1.29 -0.57
CA LEU A 68 -2.28 1.51 -0.27
C LEU A 68 -2.57 3.00 -0.41
N MET A 69 -3.45 3.33 -1.35
CA MET A 69 -3.86 4.71 -1.62
C MET A 69 -5.10 5.04 -0.81
N CYS A 70 -5.03 6.12 -0.04
CA CYS A 70 -6.10 6.51 0.87
C CYS A 70 -6.57 7.93 0.52
N GLY A 71 -7.88 8.10 0.37
CA GLY A 71 -8.47 9.40 0.03
C GLY A 71 -8.28 9.78 -1.43
N PHE A 72 -8.01 8.84 -2.30
CA PHE A 72 -7.75 9.08 -3.72
C PHE A 72 -9.03 9.06 -4.53
N SER A 73 -9.14 10.01 -5.47
CA SER A 73 -10.13 9.92 -6.55
C SER A 73 -9.55 9.04 -7.67
N ARG A 74 -10.38 8.70 -8.65
CA ARG A 74 -9.92 7.98 -9.83
C ARG A 74 -8.81 8.74 -10.55
N GLN A 75 -8.95 10.06 -10.63
CA GLN A 75 -7.95 10.91 -11.29
C GLN A 75 -6.63 10.91 -10.51
N ASP A 76 -6.69 10.95 -9.18
CA ASP A 76 -5.49 10.86 -8.35
C ASP A 76 -4.76 9.54 -8.59
N LEU A 77 -5.52 8.44 -8.67
CA LEU A 77 -4.95 7.13 -8.94
C LEU A 77 -4.25 7.11 -10.30
N ASP A 78 -4.91 7.61 -11.33
CA ASP A 78 -4.34 7.63 -12.68
C ASP A 78 -3.03 8.42 -12.73
N ARG A 79 -2.97 9.55 -12.03
CA ARG A 79 -1.76 10.37 -11.95
C ARG A 79 -0.62 9.64 -11.24
N LEU A 80 -0.94 8.94 -10.14
CA LEU A 80 0.05 8.16 -9.42
C LEU A 80 0.60 7.03 -10.28
N LEU A 81 -0.28 6.27 -10.92
CA LEU A 81 0.14 5.15 -11.77
C LEU A 81 1.01 5.61 -12.93
N ALA A 82 0.67 6.74 -13.54
CA ALA A 82 1.48 7.31 -14.62
C ALA A 82 2.87 7.73 -14.11
N ALA A 83 2.94 8.36 -12.93
CA ALA A 83 4.21 8.79 -12.35
C ALA A 83 5.09 7.59 -11.97
N VAL A 84 4.49 6.53 -11.44
CA VAL A 84 5.22 5.29 -11.09
C VAL A 84 5.80 4.66 -12.35
N LYS A 85 5.01 4.57 -13.41
CA LYS A 85 5.42 3.94 -14.67
C LYS A 85 6.55 4.70 -15.36
N LYS A 86 6.52 6.03 -15.31
CA LYS A 86 7.54 6.87 -15.96
C LYS A 86 8.81 7.04 -15.14
N GLY A 87 8.73 6.87 -13.82
CA GLY A 87 9.82 7.14 -12.91
C GLY A 87 10.69 5.91 -12.64
N LYS A 88 11.53 6.04 -11.62
CA LYS A 88 12.47 4.99 -11.23
C LYS A 88 11.79 3.76 -10.63
N LEU A 89 10.56 3.91 -10.12
CA LEU A 89 9.83 2.76 -9.56
C LEU A 89 9.38 1.77 -10.63
N ARG A 90 8.96 2.28 -11.78
CA ARG A 90 8.45 1.54 -12.93
C ARG A 90 7.16 0.76 -12.61
N GLN A 91 7.19 -0.11 -11.61
CA GLN A 91 6.01 -0.84 -11.17
C GLN A 91 6.12 -1.19 -9.70
N VAL A 92 4.98 -1.44 -9.07
CA VAL A 92 4.90 -1.93 -7.70
C VAL A 92 4.07 -3.21 -7.74
N ALA A 93 4.52 -4.24 -7.01
CA ALA A 93 3.91 -5.57 -7.08
C ALA A 93 2.43 -5.55 -6.69
N LEU A 94 2.09 -4.93 -5.56
CA LEU A 94 0.73 -4.92 -5.05
C LEU A 94 0.25 -3.49 -4.84
N LYS A 95 -0.99 -3.21 -5.27
CA LYS A 95 -1.60 -1.89 -5.12
C LYS A 95 -3.07 -2.06 -4.75
N ALA A 96 -3.54 -1.25 -3.82
CA ALA A 96 -4.93 -1.25 -3.42
C ALA A 96 -5.36 0.14 -3.01
N MET A 97 -6.68 0.36 -2.96
CA MET A 97 -7.26 1.58 -2.43
C MET A 97 -7.97 1.29 -1.12
N LEU A 98 -7.89 2.23 -0.19
CA LEU A 98 -8.61 2.14 1.08
C LEU A 98 -10.11 2.17 0.81
N THR A 99 -10.86 1.22 1.38
CA THR A 99 -12.30 1.13 1.22
C THR A 99 -12.96 0.97 2.60
N PRO A 100 -14.29 1.18 2.70
CA PRO A 100 -15.00 0.87 3.95
C PRO A 100 -14.86 -0.59 4.37
N THR A 101 -14.66 -1.50 3.41
CA THR A 101 -14.50 -2.92 3.72
C THR A 101 -13.13 -3.23 4.30
N ASN A 102 -12.05 -2.72 3.69
CA ASN A 102 -10.71 -3.10 4.10
C ASN A 102 -10.08 -2.20 5.18
N CYS A 103 -10.73 -1.10 5.54
CA CYS A 103 -10.12 -0.15 6.47
C CYS A 103 -9.85 -0.73 7.86
N THR A 104 -10.55 -1.78 8.25
CA THR A 104 -10.33 -2.49 9.53
C THR A 104 -9.38 -3.66 9.41
N TRP A 105 -8.95 -4.00 8.20
CA TRP A 105 -7.99 -5.09 7.98
C TRP A 105 -6.59 -4.65 8.38
N SER A 106 -5.79 -5.58 8.90
CA SER A 106 -4.37 -5.30 9.09
C SER A 106 -3.66 -5.24 7.74
N GLY A 107 -2.50 -4.59 7.72
CA GLY A 107 -1.66 -4.59 6.52
C GLY A 107 -1.28 -6.00 6.10
N LEU A 108 -1.00 -6.87 7.09
CA LEU A 108 -0.67 -8.26 6.80
C LEU A 108 -1.82 -9.00 6.11
N GLN A 109 -3.05 -8.81 6.58
CA GLN A 109 -4.22 -9.42 5.95
C GLN A 109 -4.38 -8.92 4.51
N LEU A 110 -4.25 -7.62 4.31
CA LEU A 110 -4.38 -7.02 2.97
C LEU A 110 -3.29 -7.56 2.04
N LEU A 111 -2.05 -7.66 2.52
CA LEU A 111 -0.94 -8.24 1.75
C LEU A 111 -1.25 -9.67 1.33
N ARG A 112 -1.79 -10.48 2.25
CA ARG A 112 -2.16 -11.87 1.94
C ARG A 112 -3.22 -11.94 0.86
N GLU A 113 -4.28 -11.13 0.99
CA GLU A 113 -5.38 -11.12 0.03
C GLU A 113 -4.90 -10.72 -1.36
N LEU A 114 -4.12 -9.65 -1.45
CA LEU A 114 -3.61 -9.16 -2.74
C LEU A 114 -2.59 -10.13 -3.33
N SER A 115 -1.75 -10.75 -2.51
CA SER A 115 -0.78 -11.74 -2.99
C SER A 115 -1.48 -12.95 -3.59
N GLN A 116 -2.56 -13.41 -2.97
CA GLN A 116 -3.35 -14.53 -3.49
C GLN A 116 -4.00 -14.17 -4.82
N GLU A 117 -4.60 -12.99 -4.92
CA GLU A 117 -5.19 -12.52 -6.17
C GLU A 117 -4.15 -12.40 -7.28
N HIS A 118 -2.99 -11.82 -6.96
CA HIS A 118 -1.89 -11.64 -7.89
C HIS A 118 -1.40 -13.00 -8.41
N ALA A 119 -1.17 -13.95 -7.51
CA ALA A 119 -0.73 -15.30 -7.88
C ALA A 119 -1.77 -16.01 -8.75
N TYR A 120 -3.04 -15.89 -8.39
CA TYR A 120 -4.13 -16.48 -9.16
C TYR A 120 -4.19 -15.91 -10.59
N MET A 121 -4.11 -14.58 -10.71
CA MET A 121 -4.15 -13.93 -12.02
C MET A 121 -2.95 -14.30 -12.88
N HIS A 122 -1.77 -14.38 -12.28
CA HIS A 122 -0.57 -14.80 -13.00
C HIS A 122 -0.64 -16.26 -13.45
N GLY A 123 -1.12 -17.16 -12.58
CA GLY A 123 -1.33 -18.55 -12.94
C GLY A 123 -2.32 -18.71 -14.08
N LYS A 124 -3.42 -17.97 -14.04
CA LYS A 124 -4.44 -17.99 -15.09
C LYS A 124 -3.89 -17.49 -16.43
N ASN A 125 -3.04 -16.46 -16.39
CA ASN A 125 -2.42 -15.90 -17.60
C ASN A 125 -1.36 -16.84 -18.16
N ALA A 126 -0.66 -17.57 -17.31
CA ALA A 126 0.36 -18.52 -17.73
C ALA A 126 -0.23 -19.72 -18.49
N ASP A 127 -1.49 -20.05 -18.22
CA ASP A 127 -2.19 -21.16 -18.87
C ASP A 127 -2.69 -20.81 -20.28
N LYS A 128 -2.49 -19.58 -20.68
CA LYS A 128 -2.82 -19.14 -22.03
C LYS A 128 -1.57 -19.15 -22.90
#